data_67428cc7bc26c9c518aacbabc6525766
#
_entry.id   67428cc7bc26c9c518aacbabc6525766
#
_cell.length_a   1.000
_cell.length_b   1.000
_cell.length_c   1.000
_cell.angle_alpha   90.00
_cell.angle_beta   90.00
_cell.angle_gamma   90.00
#
_symmetry.space_group_name_H-M   'P 1'
#
loop_
_entity.id
_entity.type
_entity.pdbx_description
1 polymer ?
#
loop_
_entity_poly.entity_id
_entity_poly.type
_entity_poly.pdbx_seq_one_letter_code
_entity_poly.pdbx_strand_id
1 'polypeptide(L)'
;MKKLFLFLSMCCVCIYVKAQTEAPELENGIYLFKYVHQAGGISQNDLYLYAHTFLSDWVGPNKSSKCSIDFDDKESATIIVKGSYFLGYEKEVMYGWNVFADFILNIRCKDNRFQVITKVPTMSFWWTAGNVALQTIPYDKLYPSYTHKGPYKLKRYSDRYVNEMPEYIKQISNIVVNGIMEISANDDF
;
A
#
# COMPACT_ATOMS: atom_id res chain seq x y z
N MET A 1 45.01 -25.49 5.56
CA MET A 1 43.87 -25.69 4.69
C MET A 1 42.51 -25.80 5.44
N LYS A 2 42.44 -26.37 6.65
CA LYS A 2 41.15 -26.48 7.39
C LYS A 2 40.53 -25.14 7.85
N LYS A 3 41.34 -24.09 8.07
CA LYS A 3 40.83 -22.77 8.51
C LYS A 3 40.25 -21.94 7.37
N LEU A 4 40.62 -22.19 6.12
CA LEU A 4 40.09 -21.50 4.95
C LEU A 4 38.67 -21.98 4.60
N PHE A 5 38.37 -23.25 4.87
CA PHE A 5 37.04 -23.82 4.65
C PHE A 5 35.99 -23.32 5.64
N LEU A 6 36.41 -22.99 6.86
CA LEU A 6 35.51 -22.44 7.88
C LEU A 6 35.09 -20.99 7.54
N PHE A 7 36.00 -20.21 6.93
CA PHE A 7 35.69 -18.84 6.51
C PHE A 7 34.77 -18.77 5.29
N LEU A 8 34.93 -19.73 4.36
CA LEU A 8 34.04 -19.80 3.19
C LEU A 8 32.62 -20.27 3.55
N SER A 9 32.49 -21.12 4.56
CA SER A 9 31.18 -21.57 5.09
C SER A 9 30.45 -20.46 5.83
N MET A 10 31.15 -19.51 6.45
CA MET A 10 30.55 -18.41 7.18
C MET A 10 30.10 -17.25 6.25
N CYS A 11 30.70 -17.10 5.09
CA CYS A 11 30.26 -16.12 4.07
C CYS A 11 29.03 -16.56 3.27
N CYS A 12 28.69 -17.86 3.23
CA CYS A 12 27.50 -18.34 2.55
C CYS A 12 26.20 -18.21 3.37
N VAL A 13 26.27 -17.76 4.62
CA VAL A 13 25.10 -17.47 5.48
C VAL A 13 24.67 -16.01 5.39
N CYS A 14 25.23 -15.21 4.48
CA CYS A 14 24.58 -13.99 4.00
C CYS A 14 23.35 -14.41 3.17
N ILE A 15 22.41 -15.00 3.86
CA ILE A 15 21.14 -15.48 3.37
C ILE A 15 20.44 -14.31 2.73
N TYR A 16 20.17 -14.48 1.47
CA TYR A 16 19.16 -13.80 0.71
C TYR A 16 17.85 -13.73 1.52
N VAL A 17 17.70 -12.70 2.31
CA VAL A 17 16.39 -12.27 2.80
C VAL A 17 15.67 -11.70 1.60
N LYS A 18 15.16 -12.60 0.76
CA LYS A 18 14.19 -12.20 -0.24
C LYS A 18 12.96 -11.78 0.53
N ALA A 19 12.72 -10.48 0.57
CA ALA A 19 11.38 -10.00 0.82
C ALA A 19 10.46 -10.78 -0.13
N GLN A 20 9.59 -11.60 0.42
CA GLN A 20 8.63 -12.37 -0.37
C GLN A 20 7.56 -11.38 -0.85
N THR A 21 7.83 -10.71 -1.96
CA THR A 21 6.82 -9.92 -2.67
C THR A 21 5.99 -10.88 -3.50
N GLU A 22 4.82 -11.20 -3.03
CA GLU A 22 3.83 -11.89 -3.84
C GLU A 22 3.35 -10.94 -4.95
N ALA A 23 3.04 -11.48 -6.12
CA ALA A 23 2.40 -10.67 -7.17
C ALA A 23 1.03 -10.22 -6.67
N PRO A 24 0.57 -9.01 -7.03
CA PRO A 24 -0.79 -8.59 -6.68
C PRO A 24 -1.83 -9.57 -7.22
N GLU A 25 -2.76 -9.96 -6.36
CA GLU A 25 -3.80 -10.95 -6.65
C GLU A 25 -5.19 -10.32 -6.58
N LEU A 26 -6.13 -10.85 -7.36
CA LEU A 26 -7.55 -10.52 -7.24
C LEU A 26 -8.24 -11.59 -6.38
N GLU A 27 -8.56 -11.25 -5.13
CA GLU A 27 -9.23 -12.12 -4.19
C GLU A 27 -10.63 -11.59 -3.88
N ASN A 28 -11.68 -12.37 -4.19
CA ASN A 28 -13.08 -11.99 -3.96
C ASN A 28 -13.48 -10.63 -4.54
N GLY A 29 -12.95 -10.28 -5.73
CA GLY A 29 -13.22 -8.99 -6.36
C GLY A 29 -12.46 -7.80 -5.77
N ILE A 30 -11.56 -8.03 -4.84
CA ILE A 30 -10.69 -7.02 -4.24
C ILE A 30 -9.27 -7.24 -4.69
N TYR A 31 -8.64 -6.20 -5.18
CA TYR A 31 -7.23 -6.27 -5.56
C TYR A 31 -6.37 -6.19 -4.30
N LEU A 32 -5.49 -7.17 -4.15
CA LEU A 32 -4.75 -7.44 -2.94
C LEU A 32 -3.26 -7.55 -3.23
N PHE A 33 -2.43 -6.95 -2.39
CA PHE A 33 -0.99 -7.13 -2.40
C PHE A 33 -0.48 -7.38 -0.99
N LYS A 34 0.28 -8.46 -0.81
CA LYS A 34 0.90 -8.83 0.46
C LYS A 34 2.41 -8.62 0.38
N TYR A 35 2.94 -7.93 1.35
CA TYR A 35 4.37 -7.70 1.48
C TYR A 35 4.82 -8.08 2.89
N VAL A 36 5.83 -8.92 2.99
CA VAL A 36 6.45 -9.29 4.27
C VAL A 36 7.88 -8.75 4.28
N HIS A 37 8.16 -7.86 5.22
CA HIS A 37 9.49 -7.30 5.44
C HIS A 37 10.16 -7.96 6.63
N GLN A 38 11.42 -8.38 6.47
CA GLN A 38 12.25 -8.90 7.56
C GLN A 38 12.99 -7.74 8.22
N ALA A 39 12.84 -7.62 9.52
CA ALA A 39 13.42 -6.57 10.35
C ALA A 39 14.18 -7.21 11.51
N GLY A 40 15.29 -7.89 11.17
CA GLY A 40 16.04 -8.70 12.14
C GLY A 40 16.52 -7.90 13.35
N GLY A 41 16.34 -8.45 14.54
CA GLY A 41 16.74 -7.84 15.81
C GLY A 41 15.70 -6.89 16.44
N ILE A 42 14.61 -6.58 15.76
CA ILE A 42 13.58 -5.66 16.25
C ILE A 42 12.41 -6.44 16.85
N SER A 43 11.98 -6.05 18.05
CA SER A 43 10.84 -6.68 18.72
C SER A 43 9.50 -6.32 18.04
N GLN A 44 8.48 -7.14 18.27
CA GLN A 44 7.12 -6.86 17.82
C GLN A 44 6.62 -5.49 18.31
N ASN A 45 6.90 -5.16 19.58
CA ASN A 45 6.43 -3.92 20.18
C ASN A 45 7.12 -2.69 19.56
N ASP A 46 8.41 -2.76 19.26
CA ASP A 46 9.15 -1.66 18.63
C ASP A 46 8.69 -1.49 17.17
N LEU A 47 8.54 -2.58 16.43
CA LEU A 47 8.00 -2.52 15.07
C LEU A 47 6.58 -1.92 15.02
N TYR A 48 5.74 -2.25 16.00
CA TYR A 48 4.42 -1.63 16.11
C TYR A 48 4.55 -0.12 16.40
N LEU A 49 5.44 0.28 17.30
CA LEU A 49 5.67 1.69 17.65
C LEU A 49 6.17 2.48 16.42
N TYR A 50 7.13 1.94 15.67
CA TYR A 50 7.64 2.56 14.45
C TYR A 50 6.54 2.70 13.38
N ALA A 51 5.76 1.65 13.20
CA ALA A 51 4.62 1.69 12.27
C ALA A 51 3.59 2.73 12.69
N HIS A 52 3.23 2.79 13.96
CA HIS A 52 2.29 3.76 14.50
C HIS A 52 2.80 5.21 14.35
N THR A 53 4.07 5.45 14.67
CA THR A 53 4.71 6.77 14.52
C THR A 53 4.68 7.22 13.07
N PHE A 54 5.17 6.37 12.15
CA PHE A 54 5.14 6.69 10.72
C PHE A 54 3.72 6.99 10.23
N LEU A 55 2.75 6.13 10.56
CA LEU A 55 1.38 6.28 10.08
C LEU A 55 0.70 7.51 10.67
N SER A 56 0.95 7.86 11.92
CA SER A 56 0.42 9.08 12.53
C SER A 56 0.88 10.33 11.78
N ASP A 57 2.14 10.37 11.35
CA ASP A 57 2.68 11.45 10.54
C ASP A 57 2.14 11.39 9.09
N TRP A 58 2.02 10.19 8.52
CA TRP A 58 1.57 10.03 7.14
C TRP A 58 0.10 10.34 6.94
N VAL A 59 -0.73 10.05 7.94
CA VAL A 59 -2.19 10.30 7.94
C VAL A 59 -2.54 11.75 8.34
N GLY A 60 -1.57 12.53 8.82
CA GLY A 60 -1.77 13.89 9.32
C GLY A 60 -2.44 14.86 8.32
N PRO A 61 -3.05 15.96 8.83
CA PRO A 61 -3.98 16.82 8.10
C PRO A 61 -3.40 17.58 6.91
N ASN A 62 -2.09 17.57 6.74
CA ASN A 62 -1.39 18.35 5.71
C ASN A 62 -1.00 17.56 4.46
N LYS A 63 -1.47 16.31 4.28
CA LYS A 63 -1.07 15.48 3.14
C LYS A 63 -2.20 15.34 2.12
N SER A 64 -1.81 15.23 0.86
CA SER A 64 -2.69 15.17 -0.33
C SER A 64 -3.59 13.93 -0.40
N SER A 65 -3.40 12.97 0.47
CA SER A 65 -4.22 11.76 0.59
C SER A 65 -5.14 11.88 1.80
N LYS A 66 -6.44 11.67 1.59
CA LYS A 66 -7.41 11.56 2.68
C LYS A 66 -7.25 10.18 3.32
N CYS A 67 -6.45 10.10 4.38
CA CYS A 67 -6.21 8.87 5.11
C CYS A 67 -6.66 9.00 6.56
N SER A 68 -7.05 7.90 7.18
CA SER A 68 -7.38 7.81 8.60
C SER A 68 -6.95 6.46 9.16
N ILE A 69 -6.48 6.43 10.41
CA ILE A 69 -6.33 5.19 11.15
C ILE A 69 -7.74 4.75 11.57
N ASP A 70 -8.16 3.57 11.10
CA ASP A 70 -9.49 3.02 11.33
C ASP A 70 -9.50 2.03 12.51
N PHE A 71 -8.38 1.34 12.71
CA PHE A 71 -8.19 0.39 13.80
C PHE A 71 -6.74 0.41 14.24
N ASP A 72 -6.53 0.38 15.55
CA ASP A 72 -5.22 0.42 16.19
C ASP A 72 -5.27 -0.41 17.45
N ASP A 73 -4.55 -1.55 17.45
CA ASP A 73 -4.53 -2.48 18.55
C ASP A 73 -3.09 -2.90 18.87
N LYS A 74 -2.61 -2.41 19.99
CA LYS A 74 -1.25 -2.68 20.48
C LYS A 74 -1.07 -4.15 20.91
N GLU A 75 -2.10 -4.80 21.45
CA GLU A 75 -1.98 -6.18 21.93
C GLU A 75 -1.76 -7.15 20.77
N SER A 76 -2.53 -7.00 19.68
CA SER A 76 -2.33 -7.78 18.46
C SER A 76 -1.26 -7.21 17.54
N ALA A 77 -0.66 -6.07 17.89
CA ALA A 77 0.29 -5.31 17.08
C ALA A 77 -0.20 -5.11 15.64
N THR A 78 -1.46 -4.66 15.51
CA THR A 78 -2.17 -4.53 14.24
C THR A 78 -2.68 -3.10 14.09
N ILE A 79 -2.40 -2.49 12.91
CA ILE A 79 -2.90 -1.17 12.55
C ILE A 79 -3.61 -1.27 11.20
N ILE A 80 -4.82 -0.69 11.10
CA ILE A 80 -5.55 -0.60 9.83
C ILE A 80 -5.73 0.87 9.49
N VAL A 81 -5.30 1.23 8.27
CA VAL A 81 -5.47 2.57 7.70
C VAL A 81 -6.39 2.46 6.50
N LYS A 82 -7.33 3.39 6.40
CA LYS A 82 -8.14 3.60 5.19
C LYS A 82 -7.78 4.94 4.57
N GLY A 83 -7.77 4.98 3.25
CA GLY A 83 -7.45 6.21 2.55
C GLY A 83 -7.73 6.16 1.07
N SER A 84 -7.47 7.29 0.42
CA SER A 84 -7.59 7.43 -1.02
C SER A 84 -6.26 7.93 -1.58
N TYR A 85 -5.68 7.18 -2.50
CA TYR A 85 -4.44 7.50 -3.19
C TYR A 85 -4.74 8.12 -4.55
N PHE A 86 -4.18 9.30 -4.81
CA PHE A 86 -4.36 9.99 -6.08
C PHE A 86 -3.61 9.27 -7.19
N LEU A 87 -4.33 8.79 -8.20
CA LEU A 87 -3.78 8.07 -9.35
C LEU A 87 -3.45 9.00 -10.51
N GLY A 88 -4.21 10.07 -10.66
CA GLY A 88 -3.98 11.00 -11.75
C GLY A 88 -5.17 11.91 -12.04
N TYR A 89 -4.95 12.78 -13.02
CA TYR A 89 -5.94 13.71 -13.53
C TYR A 89 -6.26 13.38 -14.99
N GLU A 90 -7.53 13.24 -15.27
CA GLU A 90 -8.04 13.04 -16.63
C GLU A 90 -8.80 14.26 -17.10
N LYS A 91 -8.50 14.72 -18.30
CA LYS A 91 -9.13 15.89 -18.90
C LYS A 91 -9.88 15.51 -20.17
N GLU A 92 -11.15 15.89 -20.24
CA GLU A 92 -11.91 15.99 -21.47
C GLU A 92 -12.12 17.48 -21.85
N VAL A 93 -12.64 17.76 -23.06
CA VAL A 93 -12.67 19.10 -23.66
C VAL A 93 -13.22 20.19 -22.73
N MET A 94 -14.18 19.87 -21.85
CA MET A 94 -14.83 20.82 -20.94
C MET A 94 -14.78 20.41 -19.46
N TYR A 95 -14.29 19.21 -19.14
CA TYR A 95 -14.36 18.65 -17.80
C TYR A 95 -13.05 17.99 -17.42
N GLY A 96 -12.77 17.94 -16.12
CA GLY A 96 -11.63 17.22 -15.59
C GLY A 96 -12.02 16.41 -14.35
N TRP A 97 -11.33 15.30 -14.14
CA TRP A 97 -11.57 14.37 -13.03
C TRP A 97 -10.27 14.01 -12.36
N ASN A 98 -10.30 14.06 -11.06
CA ASN A 98 -9.29 13.44 -10.23
C ASN A 98 -9.69 11.97 -10.01
N VAL A 99 -8.77 11.07 -10.24
CA VAL A 99 -8.97 9.63 -10.06
C VAL A 99 -8.21 9.18 -8.82
N PHE A 100 -8.89 8.44 -7.95
CA PHE A 100 -8.32 7.91 -6.71
C PHE A 100 -8.54 6.41 -6.62
N ALA A 101 -7.55 5.70 -6.05
CA ALA A 101 -7.73 4.35 -5.53
C ALA A 101 -8.05 4.46 -4.03
N ASP A 102 -9.22 3.98 -3.63
CA ASP A 102 -9.55 3.87 -2.22
C ASP A 102 -8.90 2.60 -1.70
N PHE A 103 -8.02 2.72 -0.71
CA PHE A 103 -7.24 1.61 -0.20
C PHE A 103 -7.51 1.31 1.27
N ILE A 104 -7.22 0.09 1.65
CA ILE A 104 -7.13 -0.38 3.02
C ILE A 104 -5.76 -0.98 3.22
N LEU A 105 -4.98 -0.43 4.14
CA LEU A 105 -3.73 -1.01 4.61
C LEU A 105 -3.99 -1.76 5.91
N ASN A 106 -3.50 -3.00 5.99
CA ASN A 106 -3.45 -3.75 7.23
C ASN A 106 -2.00 -4.09 7.52
N ILE A 107 -1.47 -3.53 8.60
CA ILE A 107 -0.08 -3.73 9.04
C ILE A 107 -0.12 -4.61 10.27
N ARG A 108 0.67 -5.67 10.25
CA ARG A 108 0.81 -6.63 11.36
C ARG A 108 2.27 -6.82 11.69
N CYS A 109 2.63 -6.55 12.94
CA CYS A 109 3.98 -6.71 13.43
C CYS A 109 4.13 -8.01 14.23
N LYS A 110 5.30 -8.64 14.09
CA LYS A 110 5.78 -9.77 14.88
C LYS A 110 7.27 -9.58 15.08
N ASP A 111 7.86 -10.31 16.02
CA ASP A 111 9.30 -10.26 16.22
C ASP A 111 10.06 -10.50 14.92
N ASN A 112 11.00 -9.62 14.64
CA ASN A 112 11.89 -9.63 13.46
C ASN A 112 11.22 -9.47 12.09
N ARG A 113 9.94 -9.15 12.02
CA ARG A 113 9.24 -8.95 10.73
C ARG A 113 7.93 -8.20 10.89
N PHE A 114 7.49 -7.56 9.81
CA PHE A 114 6.12 -7.06 9.70
C PHE A 114 5.53 -7.35 8.32
N GLN A 115 4.21 -7.41 8.26
CA GLN A 115 3.46 -7.63 7.03
C GLN A 115 2.62 -6.39 6.73
N VAL A 116 2.66 -5.95 5.48
CA VAL A 116 1.77 -4.93 4.93
C VAL A 116 0.85 -5.60 3.92
N ILE A 117 -0.45 -5.53 4.16
CA ILE A 117 -1.48 -6.01 3.23
C ILE A 117 -2.21 -4.77 2.71
N THR A 118 -2.04 -4.48 1.43
CA THR A 118 -2.73 -3.39 0.75
C THR A 118 -3.89 -3.96 -0.05
N LYS A 119 -5.10 -3.42 0.16
CA LYS A 119 -6.31 -3.78 -0.58
C LYS A 119 -6.86 -2.54 -1.26
N VAL A 120 -7.32 -2.69 -2.51
CA VAL A 120 -8.04 -1.63 -3.24
C VAL A 120 -9.42 -2.14 -3.60
N PRO A 121 -10.42 -1.89 -2.74
CA PRO A 121 -11.79 -2.33 -2.99
C PRO A 121 -12.51 -1.48 -4.03
N THR A 122 -12.18 -0.19 -4.15
CA THR A 122 -12.91 0.75 -5.01
C THR A 122 -11.98 1.74 -5.68
N MET A 123 -12.45 2.33 -6.79
CA MET A 123 -11.89 3.52 -7.40
C MET A 123 -12.92 4.65 -7.37
N SER A 124 -12.47 5.86 -7.07
CA SER A 124 -13.32 7.05 -7.01
C SER A 124 -12.91 8.07 -8.07
N PHE A 125 -13.90 8.62 -8.75
CA PHE A 125 -13.76 9.66 -9.76
C PHE A 125 -14.40 10.95 -9.24
N TRP A 126 -13.62 12.00 -9.10
CA TRP A 126 -14.06 13.27 -8.53
C TRP A 126 -14.00 14.37 -9.57
N TRP A 127 -15.10 15.07 -9.74
CA TRP A 127 -15.14 16.22 -10.65
C TRP A 127 -14.42 17.43 -10.05
N THR A 128 -13.53 18.03 -10.86
CA THR A 128 -12.67 19.12 -10.38
C THR A 128 -13.41 20.44 -10.16
N ALA A 129 -14.54 20.67 -10.81
CA ALA A 129 -15.27 21.93 -10.69
C ALA A 129 -16.09 22.09 -9.39
N GLY A 130 -16.19 21.06 -8.56
CA GLY A 130 -17.03 21.13 -7.36
C GLY A 130 -16.61 20.24 -6.19
N ASN A 131 -15.48 19.57 -6.26
CA ASN A 131 -15.07 18.57 -5.27
C ASN A 131 -16.16 17.51 -4.97
N VAL A 132 -17.01 17.24 -5.95
CA VAL A 132 -18.11 16.28 -5.84
C VAL A 132 -17.65 14.95 -6.39
N ALA A 133 -17.77 13.90 -5.58
CA ALA A 133 -17.56 12.54 -6.06
C ALA A 133 -18.59 12.23 -7.14
N LEU A 134 -18.13 12.01 -8.37
CA LEU A 134 -19.02 11.65 -9.47
C LEU A 134 -19.45 10.20 -9.37
N GLN A 135 -18.51 9.34 -9.04
CA GLN A 135 -18.76 7.92 -8.99
C GLN A 135 -17.68 7.21 -8.18
N THR A 136 -18.11 6.28 -7.33
CA THR A 136 -17.25 5.28 -6.71
C THR A 136 -17.61 3.93 -7.29
N ILE A 137 -16.65 3.22 -7.86
CA ILE A 137 -16.88 1.97 -8.56
C ILE A 137 -16.10 0.87 -7.84
N PRO A 138 -16.76 -0.22 -7.42
CA PRO A 138 -16.09 -1.40 -6.89
C PRO A 138 -15.08 -1.95 -7.90
N TYR A 139 -13.90 -2.35 -7.42
CA TYR A 139 -12.82 -2.77 -8.29
C TYR A 139 -13.17 -4.01 -9.13
N ASP A 140 -13.93 -4.95 -8.55
CA ASP A 140 -14.44 -6.14 -9.24
C ASP A 140 -15.29 -5.83 -10.46
N LYS A 141 -15.91 -4.63 -10.49
CA LYS A 141 -16.72 -4.16 -11.63
C LYS A 141 -15.90 -3.44 -12.69
N LEU A 142 -14.66 -3.05 -12.36
CA LEU A 142 -13.72 -2.47 -13.30
C LEU A 142 -12.90 -3.55 -14.01
N TYR A 143 -12.67 -4.69 -13.35
CA TYR A 143 -11.84 -5.77 -13.85
C TYR A 143 -12.70 -6.97 -14.31
N PRO A 144 -12.42 -7.63 -15.46
CA PRO A 144 -11.38 -7.35 -16.45
C PRO A 144 -11.77 -6.27 -17.49
N SER A 145 -13.03 -5.85 -17.53
CA SER A 145 -13.48 -4.80 -18.44
C SER A 145 -14.69 -4.07 -17.89
N TYR A 146 -14.54 -2.77 -17.69
CA TYR A 146 -15.64 -1.94 -17.29
C TYR A 146 -16.62 -1.70 -18.45
N THR A 147 -17.86 -2.15 -18.28
CA THR A 147 -18.91 -2.10 -19.32
C THR A 147 -19.95 -0.99 -19.07
N HIS A 148 -19.65 0.01 -18.24
CA HIS A 148 -20.61 1.05 -17.91
C HIS A 148 -21.03 1.85 -19.14
N LYS A 149 -22.34 1.94 -19.36
CA LYS A 149 -22.97 2.75 -20.42
C LYS A 149 -23.32 4.15 -19.89
N GLY A 150 -22.42 4.78 -19.15
CA GLY A 150 -22.63 6.14 -18.66
C GLY A 150 -22.40 7.19 -19.76
N PRO A 151 -22.89 8.43 -19.57
CA PRO A 151 -22.72 9.52 -20.52
C PRO A 151 -21.25 9.91 -20.71
N TYR A 152 -20.39 9.50 -19.82
CA TYR A 152 -18.96 9.78 -19.81
C TYR A 152 -18.21 8.50 -20.17
N LYS A 153 -17.29 8.58 -21.09
CA LYS A 153 -16.47 7.45 -21.58
C LYS A 153 -15.45 6.97 -20.52
N LEU A 154 -15.90 6.73 -19.27
CA LEU A 154 -15.06 6.28 -18.16
C LEU A 154 -14.32 4.97 -18.47
N LYS A 155 -14.83 4.15 -19.39
CA LYS A 155 -14.20 2.90 -19.78
C LYS A 155 -12.74 3.06 -20.19
N ARG A 156 -12.43 4.07 -21.02
CA ARG A 156 -11.05 4.28 -21.51
C ARG A 156 -10.08 4.60 -20.37
N TYR A 157 -10.54 5.36 -19.39
CA TYR A 157 -9.72 5.75 -18.24
C TYR A 157 -9.62 4.61 -17.23
N SER A 158 -10.73 3.89 -16.98
CA SER A 158 -10.73 2.75 -16.07
C SER A 158 -9.79 1.64 -16.54
N ASP A 159 -9.77 1.30 -17.82
CA ASP A 159 -8.87 0.26 -18.37
C ASP A 159 -7.39 0.60 -18.10
N ARG A 160 -7.00 1.86 -18.26
CA ARG A 160 -5.65 2.32 -17.93
C ARG A 160 -5.32 2.09 -16.46
N TYR A 161 -6.15 2.63 -15.55
CA TYR A 161 -5.88 2.53 -14.11
C TYR A 161 -5.99 1.10 -13.58
N VAL A 162 -6.86 0.28 -14.15
CA VAL A 162 -6.93 -1.15 -13.82
C VAL A 162 -5.63 -1.86 -14.18
N ASN A 163 -5.07 -1.57 -15.36
CA ASN A 163 -3.81 -2.19 -15.80
C ASN A 163 -2.60 -1.70 -14.98
N GLU A 164 -2.60 -0.46 -14.53
CA GLU A 164 -1.54 0.13 -13.72
C GLU A 164 -1.70 -0.13 -12.21
N MET A 165 -2.86 -0.65 -11.77
CA MET A 165 -3.16 -0.86 -10.35
C MET A 165 -2.12 -1.71 -9.60
N PRO A 166 -1.56 -2.78 -10.18
CA PRO A 166 -0.49 -3.55 -9.51
C PRO A 166 0.69 -2.69 -9.09
N GLU A 167 1.06 -1.71 -9.93
CA GLU A 167 2.18 -0.82 -9.65
C GLU A 167 1.83 0.20 -8.57
N TYR A 168 0.63 0.79 -8.62
CA TYR A 168 0.17 1.73 -7.59
C TYR A 168 0.10 1.08 -6.20
N ILE A 169 -0.41 -0.16 -6.13
CA ILE A 169 -0.47 -0.91 -4.86
C ILE A 169 0.93 -1.16 -4.30
N LYS A 170 1.89 -1.52 -5.15
CA LYS A 170 3.29 -1.68 -4.74
C LYS A 170 3.88 -0.37 -4.25
N GLN A 171 3.61 0.75 -4.93
CA GLN A 171 4.08 2.07 -4.51
C GLN A 171 3.56 2.44 -3.12
N ILE A 172 2.26 2.26 -2.85
CA ILE A 172 1.67 2.50 -1.54
C ILE A 172 2.35 1.63 -0.48
N SER A 173 2.50 0.33 -0.75
CA SER A 173 3.15 -0.60 0.18
C SER A 173 4.61 -0.23 0.45
N ASN A 174 5.36 0.16 -0.58
CA ASN A 174 6.75 0.57 -0.45
C ASN A 174 6.92 1.86 0.37
N ILE A 175 6.02 2.84 0.20
CA ILE A 175 6.01 4.07 1.02
C ILE A 175 5.90 3.69 2.50
N VAL A 176 4.99 2.79 2.84
CA VAL A 176 4.77 2.35 4.22
C VAL A 176 5.97 1.57 4.76
N VAL A 177 6.49 0.62 3.99
CA VAL A 177 7.65 -0.20 4.42
C VAL A 177 8.88 0.68 4.64
N ASN A 178 9.18 1.56 3.69
CA ASN A 178 10.35 2.44 3.79
C ASN A 178 10.20 3.43 4.96
N GLY A 179 9.00 3.98 5.17
CA GLY A 179 8.76 4.89 6.28
C GLY A 179 8.91 4.23 7.65
N ILE A 180 8.41 3.02 7.84
CA ILE A 180 8.61 2.24 9.08
C ILE A 180 10.11 1.98 9.32
N MET A 181 10.84 1.58 8.28
CA MET A 181 12.27 1.28 8.39
C MET A 181 13.12 2.55 8.60
N GLU A 182 12.72 3.69 8.07
CA GLU A 182 13.37 4.98 8.31
C GLU A 182 13.24 5.41 9.78
N ILE A 183 12.06 5.27 10.38
CA ILE A 183 11.87 5.53 11.81
C ILE A 183 12.75 4.59 12.64
N SER A 184 12.77 3.29 12.30
CA SER A 184 13.59 2.29 12.99
C SER A 184 15.10 2.61 12.93
N ALA A 185 15.59 3.12 11.82
CA ALA A 185 17.00 3.47 11.67
C ALA A 185 17.40 4.74 12.42
N ASN A 186 16.44 5.61 12.76
CA ASN A 186 16.67 6.86 13.49
C ASN A 186 16.47 6.72 15.01
N ASP A 187 16.07 5.54 15.49
CA ASP A 187 15.78 5.28 16.90
C ASP A 187 17.03 4.84 17.72
N ASP A 188 18.23 4.92 17.13
CA ASP A 188 19.52 4.67 17.79
C ASP A 188 19.94 5.86 18.68
N PHE A 189 19.15 6.18 19.73
CA PHE A 189 19.50 7.14 20.77
C PHE A 189 19.67 6.47 22.14
#